data_aad8f3008f2b45cf14d51489cde7c36c
#
_entry.id   aad8f3008f2b45cf14d51489cde7c36c
#
_cell.length_a   1.000
_cell.length_b   1.000
_cell.length_c   1.000
_cell.angle_alpha   90.00
_cell.angle_beta   90.00
_cell.angle_gamma   90.00
#
_symmetry.space_group_name_H-M   'P 1'
#
loop_
_entity.id
_entity.type
_entity.pdbx_description
1 polymer ?
#
loop_
_entity_poly.entity_id
_entity_poly.type
_entity_poly.pdbx_seq_one_letter_code
_entity_poly.pdbx_strand_id
1 'polypeptide(L)'
;MGETVDILISVIGSPWQEYPKTFRWRMARYEFSDDIECVDGKPNYVRSRTTLAALHECLKPQYVIMVAQDTILVKNPGELRGDYSYDDVIRDVENIVEEFLRRADMEVKRGDKYKVGYIYDEVGSKLTIIVAPGSGRFRNLMSVGAEKVTVDLEVCGSLEDYYSYLLLSLASHTLSIVEREGSLSQLKVHLDLSHGINYMPALTYKAVTDLLPVIAAYIEEGEERKEEEGKERVVVVKLSTYNSEPVLKDGDISVIHRVEELKVREGGNFGLAPSYEIPSQSTPRLLKLNKYCAEKAKPNEAGKLGRKVGNLSGELVKRLNLDGSRLSAFAGSLANGLPLLLLETMPTTRLHDYVEQVLCEYRRNVMVNFSVKESSVEVRIFKLARLPRDTIAVAKLLLASEIIKSRPKLSNIGYSDDGVSLRDLNSLVDVAFSWSERLQITTSNELRNIETNYMRNRERLKAGEWTRYADIMCAREPRGSCEPEGGEPECSKCECNILDMANEQRNFLQHAGLHRCLVMVKVQDGDMWLKYDFELCKELRRDVYEVACRGLVRAT
;
A
#
# COMPACT_ATOMS: atom_id res chain seq x y z
N MET A 1 28.38 -1.12 3.22
CA MET A 1 27.61 -1.41 1.99
C MET A 1 26.26 -1.89 2.44
N GLY A 2 25.15 -1.29 1.97
CA GLY A 2 23.80 -1.78 2.28
C GLY A 2 23.54 -3.12 1.58
N GLU A 3 22.60 -3.89 2.10
CA GLU A 3 22.29 -5.21 1.57
C GLU A 3 21.39 -5.11 0.33
N THR A 4 21.56 -6.07 -0.59
CA THR A 4 20.63 -6.27 -1.71
C THR A 4 19.61 -7.32 -1.29
N VAL A 5 18.33 -7.02 -1.46
CA VAL A 5 17.24 -7.96 -1.21
C VAL A 5 16.58 -8.34 -2.53
N ASP A 6 16.48 -9.63 -2.78
CA ASP A 6 15.83 -10.21 -3.95
C ASP A 6 14.54 -10.93 -3.53
N ILE A 7 13.39 -10.52 -4.08
CA ILE A 7 12.07 -11.11 -3.83
C ILE A 7 11.57 -11.73 -5.14
N LEU A 8 11.24 -13.01 -5.15
CA LEU A 8 10.57 -13.67 -6.26
C LEU A 8 9.07 -13.81 -5.97
N ILE A 9 8.25 -13.18 -6.79
CA ILE A 9 6.79 -13.29 -6.76
C ILE A 9 6.37 -14.19 -7.92
N SER A 10 5.69 -15.31 -7.64
CA SER A 10 5.25 -16.24 -8.66
C SER A 10 3.75 -16.51 -8.55
N VAL A 11 3.05 -16.40 -9.68
CA VAL A 11 1.61 -16.68 -9.76
C VAL A 11 1.39 -18.17 -10.00
N ILE A 12 0.52 -18.80 -9.22
CA ILE A 12 0.21 -20.22 -9.34
C ILE A 12 -1.28 -20.49 -9.58
N GLY A 13 -1.61 -21.15 -10.71
CA GLY A 13 -2.92 -21.74 -10.94
C GLY A 13 -3.05 -23.11 -10.28
N SER A 14 -4.07 -23.91 -10.65
CA SER A 14 -4.23 -25.26 -10.13
C SER A 14 -3.14 -26.19 -10.66
N PRO A 15 -2.18 -26.66 -9.82
CA PRO A 15 -1.08 -27.50 -10.28
C PRO A 15 -1.46 -28.97 -10.39
N TRP A 16 -2.63 -29.35 -9.87
CA TRP A 16 -3.10 -30.74 -9.82
C TRP A 16 -4.14 -31.04 -10.89
N GLN A 17 -3.99 -32.16 -11.58
CA GLN A 17 -5.03 -32.79 -12.36
C GLN A 17 -5.92 -33.64 -11.46
N GLU A 18 -5.31 -34.41 -10.55
CA GLU A 18 -5.95 -35.20 -9.52
C GLU A 18 -5.10 -35.10 -8.23
N TYR A 19 -5.59 -34.38 -7.25
CA TYR A 19 -4.88 -34.18 -5.98
C TYR A 19 -4.97 -35.43 -5.09
N PRO A 20 -3.89 -35.87 -4.42
CA PRO A 20 -2.51 -35.44 -4.59
C PRO A 20 -1.69 -36.38 -5.50
N LYS A 21 -2.32 -37.09 -6.45
CA LYS A 21 -1.67 -38.14 -7.24
C LYS A 21 -1.08 -37.69 -8.56
N THR A 22 -1.78 -36.85 -9.30
CA THR A 22 -1.40 -36.52 -10.68
C THR A 22 -1.30 -35.00 -10.86
N PHE A 23 -0.13 -34.58 -11.33
CA PHE A 23 0.10 -33.18 -11.67
C PHE A 23 -0.62 -32.79 -12.97
N ARG A 24 -1.15 -31.57 -13.05
CA ARG A 24 -1.68 -30.95 -14.25
C ARG A 24 -0.54 -30.42 -15.12
N TRP A 25 0.45 -29.83 -14.48
CA TRP A 25 1.55 -29.21 -15.18
C TRP A 25 2.57 -30.27 -15.60
N ARG A 26 3.06 -30.07 -16.82
CA ARG A 26 4.00 -30.98 -17.47
C ARG A 26 5.41 -30.72 -17.00
N MET A 27 6.24 -31.72 -17.05
CA MET A 27 7.66 -31.60 -16.84
C MET A 27 8.30 -30.95 -18.06
N ALA A 28 9.02 -29.84 -17.88
CA ALA A 28 9.75 -29.16 -18.94
C ALA A 28 11.23 -29.00 -18.61
N ARG A 29 12.04 -28.78 -19.63
CA ARG A 29 13.42 -28.30 -19.49
C ARG A 29 13.41 -26.80 -19.71
N TYR A 30 13.58 -26.04 -18.63
CA TYR A 30 13.65 -24.60 -18.70
C TYR A 30 15.07 -24.15 -19.00
N GLU A 31 15.19 -23.34 -20.06
CA GLU A 31 16.40 -22.64 -20.45
C GLU A 31 16.15 -21.12 -20.30
N PHE A 32 17.19 -20.31 -20.29
CA PHE A 32 17.08 -18.88 -20.06
C PHE A 32 17.52 -18.11 -21.30
N SER A 33 16.74 -17.13 -21.73
CA SER A 33 17.13 -16.20 -22.79
C SER A 33 18.43 -15.47 -22.45
N ASP A 34 19.13 -14.97 -23.47
CA ASP A 34 20.49 -14.42 -23.30
C ASP A 34 20.55 -13.19 -22.39
N ASP A 35 19.47 -12.45 -22.27
CA ASP A 35 19.35 -11.24 -21.47
C ASP A 35 19.11 -11.51 -19.96
N ILE A 36 18.93 -12.77 -19.55
CA ILE A 36 18.79 -13.14 -18.14
C ILE A 36 20.17 -13.49 -17.58
N GLU A 37 20.58 -12.82 -16.54
CA GLU A 37 21.79 -13.09 -15.77
C GLU A 37 21.44 -13.91 -14.51
N CYS A 38 22.14 -15.02 -14.31
CA CYS A 38 22.00 -15.89 -13.13
C CYS A 38 23.16 -15.64 -12.17
N VAL A 39 22.88 -15.66 -10.86
CA VAL A 39 23.85 -15.36 -9.79
C VAL A 39 25.09 -16.27 -9.87
N ASP A 40 24.91 -17.58 -10.02
CA ASP A 40 26.01 -18.57 -10.12
C ASP A 40 26.32 -18.96 -11.57
N GLY A 41 26.05 -18.08 -12.54
CA GLY A 41 26.07 -18.40 -13.97
C GLY A 41 24.83 -19.19 -14.41
N LYS A 42 24.55 -19.20 -15.72
CA LYS A 42 23.38 -19.91 -16.25
C LYS A 42 23.54 -21.43 -16.12
N PRO A 43 22.52 -22.14 -15.56
CA PRO A 43 22.47 -23.58 -15.74
C PRO A 43 22.23 -23.94 -17.21
N ASN A 44 22.68 -25.11 -17.64
CA ASN A 44 22.35 -25.60 -18.98
C ASN A 44 20.84 -25.76 -19.15
N TYR A 45 20.18 -26.26 -18.12
CA TYR A 45 18.73 -26.28 -17.97
C TYR A 45 18.34 -26.55 -16.52
N VAL A 46 17.08 -26.19 -16.21
CA VAL A 46 16.39 -26.68 -15.01
C VAL A 46 15.18 -27.48 -15.47
N ARG A 47 15.14 -28.77 -15.14
CA ARG A 47 13.99 -29.61 -15.43
C ARG A 47 13.03 -29.57 -14.25
N SER A 48 11.81 -29.10 -14.49
CA SER A 48 10.80 -28.92 -13.44
C SER A 48 9.39 -28.83 -14.05
N ARG A 49 8.38 -28.86 -13.20
CA ARG A 49 6.97 -28.62 -13.56
C ARG A 49 6.57 -27.15 -13.51
N THR A 50 7.44 -26.28 -13.02
CA THR A 50 7.14 -24.85 -12.85
C THR A 50 8.39 -24.01 -13.10
N THR A 51 8.19 -22.83 -13.66
CA THR A 51 9.20 -21.78 -13.83
C THR A 51 9.76 -21.29 -12.51
N LEU A 52 8.98 -21.37 -11.41
CA LEU A 52 9.44 -21.01 -10.06
C LEU A 52 10.77 -21.69 -9.71
N ALA A 53 10.90 -23.00 -9.95
CA ALA A 53 12.12 -23.76 -9.65
C ALA A 53 13.31 -23.24 -10.47
N ALA A 54 13.08 -22.97 -11.75
CA ALA A 54 14.12 -22.46 -12.64
C ALA A 54 14.56 -21.06 -12.24
N LEU A 55 13.62 -20.15 -12.02
CA LEU A 55 13.91 -18.79 -11.61
C LEU A 55 14.57 -18.74 -10.21
N HIS A 56 14.11 -19.56 -9.27
CA HIS A 56 14.77 -19.67 -7.96
C HIS A 56 16.23 -20.12 -8.08
N GLU A 57 16.50 -21.14 -8.91
CA GLU A 57 17.88 -21.63 -9.14
C GLU A 57 18.77 -20.59 -9.83
N CYS A 58 18.22 -19.77 -10.73
CA CYS A 58 18.94 -18.74 -11.44
C CYS A 58 19.19 -17.50 -10.59
N LEU A 59 18.15 -17.00 -9.91
CA LEU A 59 18.14 -15.69 -9.25
C LEU A 59 18.53 -15.76 -7.76
N LYS A 60 18.43 -16.93 -7.12
CA LYS A 60 18.74 -17.15 -5.70
C LYS A 60 18.07 -16.15 -4.74
N PRO A 61 16.76 -15.89 -4.87
CA PRO A 61 16.09 -14.88 -4.07
C PRO A 61 16.12 -15.22 -2.58
N GLN A 62 16.15 -14.18 -1.72
CA GLN A 62 16.03 -14.33 -0.27
C GLN A 62 14.60 -14.64 0.16
N TYR A 63 13.61 -14.13 -0.59
CA TYR A 63 12.19 -14.29 -0.30
C TYR A 63 11.43 -14.78 -1.54
N VAL A 64 10.45 -15.66 -1.30
CA VAL A 64 9.56 -16.20 -2.33
C VAL A 64 8.12 -15.96 -1.90
N ILE A 65 7.35 -15.25 -2.72
CA ILE A 65 5.92 -15.02 -2.51
C ILE A 65 5.16 -15.74 -3.61
N MET A 66 4.35 -16.71 -3.25
CA MET A 66 3.46 -17.38 -4.20
C MET A 66 2.05 -16.83 -4.09
N VAL A 67 1.48 -16.45 -5.23
CA VAL A 67 0.11 -15.95 -5.33
C VAL A 67 -0.80 -17.04 -5.88
N ALA A 68 -1.64 -17.59 -5.03
CA ALA A 68 -2.65 -18.61 -5.36
C ALA A 68 -4.07 -18.02 -5.27
N GLN A 69 -5.06 -18.81 -5.67
CA GLN A 69 -6.48 -18.46 -5.51
C GLN A 69 -7.24 -19.54 -4.73
N ASP A 70 -8.30 -19.13 -4.05
CA ASP A 70 -9.26 -20.03 -3.40
C ASP A 70 -9.97 -21.00 -4.37
N THR A 71 -9.85 -20.76 -5.67
CA THR A 71 -10.42 -21.60 -6.73
C THR A 71 -9.69 -22.92 -6.96
N ILE A 72 -8.50 -23.11 -6.40
CA ILE A 72 -7.76 -24.37 -6.48
C ILE A 72 -8.11 -25.35 -5.34
N LEU A 73 -9.04 -24.96 -4.47
CA LEU A 73 -9.49 -25.77 -3.34
C LEU A 73 -9.85 -27.19 -3.77
N VAL A 74 -9.33 -28.17 -3.04
CA VAL A 74 -9.81 -29.54 -2.99
C VAL A 74 -9.95 -29.95 -1.53
N LYS A 75 -11.00 -30.69 -1.19
CA LYS A 75 -11.27 -31.09 0.19
C LYS A 75 -11.89 -32.47 0.24
N ASN A 76 -11.37 -33.30 1.16
CA ASN A 76 -11.94 -34.60 1.45
C ASN A 76 -13.35 -34.45 2.06
N PRO A 77 -14.38 -35.14 1.52
CA PRO A 77 -15.73 -35.11 2.07
C PRO A 77 -15.79 -35.41 3.57
N GLY A 78 -15.01 -36.36 4.04
CA GLY A 78 -14.96 -36.78 5.44
C GLY A 78 -14.36 -35.76 6.41
N GLU A 79 -13.72 -34.72 5.88
CA GLU A 79 -13.09 -33.64 6.67
C GLU A 79 -13.93 -32.37 6.72
N LEU A 80 -15.01 -32.30 5.92
CA LEU A 80 -15.90 -31.15 5.92
C LEU A 80 -16.80 -31.17 7.18
N ARG A 81 -16.71 -30.13 7.97
CA ARG A 81 -17.53 -29.94 9.19
C ARG A 81 -18.44 -28.74 9.02
N GLY A 82 -19.52 -28.68 9.81
CA GLY A 82 -20.52 -27.63 9.70
C GLY A 82 -20.01 -26.21 10.00
N ASP A 83 -18.86 -26.09 10.64
CA ASP A 83 -18.18 -24.83 11.00
C ASP A 83 -17.03 -24.47 10.03
N TYR A 84 -16.94 -25.14 8.87
CA TYR A 84 -15.89 -24.88 7.88
C TYR A 84 -15.95 -23.43 7.36
N SER A 85 -14.93 -22.67 7.68
CA SER A 85 -14.83 -21.22 7.44
C SER A 85 -14.03 -20.87 6.18
N TYR A 86 -13.98 -19.59 5.83
CA TYR A 86 -13.10 -19.14 4.74
C TYR A 86 -11.62 -19.17 5.13
N ASP A 87 -11.28 -18.97 6.39
CA ASP A 87 -9.90 -19.15 6.86
C ASP A 87 -9.45 -20.62 6.74
N ASP A 88 -10.38 -21.58 6.86
CA ASP A 88 -10.08 -22.99 6.57
C ASP A 88 -9.86 -23.21 5.07
N VAL A 89 -10.63 -22.55 4.20
CA VAL A 89 -10.38 -22.57 2.73
C VAL A 89 -8.98 -22.07 2.41
N ILE A 90 -8.57 -20.94 2.99
CA ILE A 90 -7.22 -20.38 2.78
C ILE A 90 -6.15 -21.38 3.20
N ARG A 91 -6.24 -21.93 4.41
CA ARG A 91 -5.30 -22.92 4.94
C ARG A 91 -5.21 -24.18 4.07
N ASP A 92 -6.36 -24.68 3.61
CA ASP A 92 -6.37 -25.85 2.74
C ASP A 92 -5.72 -25.55 1.38
N VAL A 93 -5.92 -24.35 0.83
CA VAL A 93 -5.25 -23.91 -0.40
C VAL A 93 -3.74 -23.78 -0.19
N GLU A 94 -3.29 -23.20 0.91
CA GLU A 94 -1.88 -23.14 1.28
C GLU A 94 -1.27 -24.55 1.35
N ASN A 95 -1.93 -25.49 2.02
CA ASN A 95 -1.49 -26.90 2.09
C ASN A 95 -1.43 -27.57 0.70
N ILE A 96 -2.39 -27.26 -0.19
CA ILE A 96 -2.41 -27.80 -1.57
C ILE A 96 -1.19 -27.30 -2.36
N VAL A 97 -0.83 -26.03 -2.20
CA VAL A 97 0.37 -25.45 -2.84
C VAL A 97 1.64 -26.02 -2.25
N GLU A 98 1.76 -26.10 -0.92
CA GLU A 98 2.92 -26.70 -0.28
C GLU A 98 3.11 -28.18 -0.67
N GLU A 99 2.03 -28.96 -0.69
CA GLU A 99 2.08 -30.36 -1.09
C GLU A 99 2.56 -30.53 -2.54
N PHE A 100 2.14 -29.59 -3.44
CA PHE A 100 2.69 -29.54 -4.78
C PHE A 100 4.21 -29.36 -4.76
N LEU A 101 4.70 -28.37 -4.02
CA LEU A 101 6.13 -28.06 -3.95
C LEU A 101 6.95 -29.21 -3.31
N ARG A 102 6.37 -29.92 -2.32
CA ARG A 102 6.99 -31.07 -1.66
C ARG A 102 7.11 -32.29 -2.57
N ARG A 103 6.21 -32.44 -3.54
CA ARG A 103 6.18 -33.59 -4.47
C ARG A 103 6.72 -33.28 -5.86
N ALA A 104 6.81 -32.01 -6.22
CA ALA A 104 7.35 -31.60 -7.50
C ALA A 104 8.88 -31.70 -7.46
N ASP A 105 9.40 -32.66 -8.20
CA ASP A 105 10.83 -32.86 -8.41
C ASP A 105 11.42 -31.78 -9.32
N MET A 106 12.70 -31.49 -9.13
CA MET A 106 13.50 -30.64 -9.97
C MET A 106 14.88 -31.24 -10.23
N GLU A 107 15.41 -31.02 -11.39
CA GLU A 107 16.77 -31.39 -11.78
C GLU A 107 17.47 -30.17 -12.38
N VAL A 108 18.65 -29.86 -11.89
CA VAL A 108 19.50 -28.75 -12.39
C VAL A 108 20.75 -29.34 -13.01
N LYS A 109 21.05 -28.93 -14.25
CA LYS A 109 22.31 -29.27 -14.94
C LYS A 109 23.17 -28.04 -15.11
N ARG A 110 24.43 -28.11 -14.62
CA ARG A 110 25.49 -27.10 -14.80
C ARG A 110 26.77 -27.78 -15.28
N GLY A 111 27.10 -27.65 -16.58
CA GLY A 111 28.18 -28.43 -17.19
C GLY A 111 27.93 -29.92 -17.01
N ASP A 112 28.86 -30.62 -16.39
CA ASP A 112 28.77 -32.08 -16.08
C ASP A 112 28.12 -32.37 -14.70
N LYS A 113 27.75 -31.36 -13.93
CA LYS A 113 27.16 -31.53 -12.60
C LYS A 113 25.63 -31.57 -12.68
N TYR A 114 25.06 -32.48 -11.88
CA TYR A 114 23.61 -32.62 -11.71
C TYR A 114 23.24 -32.45 -10.24
N LYS A 115 22.16 -31.72 -10.00
CA LYS A 115 21.50 -31.60 -8.70
C LYS A 115 20.05 -32.04 -8.88
N VAL A 116 19.59 -33.00 -8.07
CA VAL A 116 18.19 -33.46 -8.06
C VAL A 116 17.64 -33.26 -6.66
N GLY A 117 16.41 -32.80 -6.55
CA GLY A 117 15.73 -32.55 -5.29
C GLY A 117 14.26 -32.20 -5.50
N TYR A 118 13.61 -31.75 -4.45
CA TYR A 118 12.25 -31.22 -4.50
C TYR A 118 12.26 -29.70 -4.41
N ILE A 119 11.24 -29.05 -5.02
CA ILE A 119 11.16 -27.58 -5.05
C ILE A 119 11.07 -27.03 -3.63
N TYR A 120 10.32 -27.69 -2.74
CA TYR A 120 10.14 -27.26 -1.35
C TYR A 120 11.45 -27.20 -0.56
N ASP A 121 12.39 -28.09 -0.82
CA ASP A 121 13.69 -28.09 -0.14
C ASP A 121 14.49 -26.80 -0.41
N GLU A 122 14.25 -26.20 -1.56
CA GLU A 122 14.93 -24.97 -1.98
C GLU A 122 14.22 -23.69 -1.51
N VAL A 123 12.89 -23.70 -1.49
CA VAL A 123 12.11 -22.48 -1.27
C VAL A 123 11.37 -22.43 0.08
N GLY A 124 11.15 -23.59 0.74
CA GLY A 124 10.20 -23.71 1.85
C GLY A 124 10.47 -22.77 3.03
N SER A 125 11.76 -22.56 3.39
CA SER A 125 12.13 -21.64 4.50
C SER A 125 11.96 -20.15 4.17
N LYS A 126 11.76 -19.82 2.89
CA LYS A 126 11.65 -18.45 2.36
C LYS A 126 10.26 -18.15 1.81
N LEU A 127 9.37 -19.14 1.87
CA LEU A 127 8.08 -19.14 1.20
C LEU A 127 7.00 -18.41 2.01
N THR A 128 6.31 -17.53 1.35
CA THR A 128 5.02 -16.96 1.79
C THR A 128 3.97 -17.26 0.72
N ILE A 129 2.81 -17.76 1.12
CA ILE A 129 1.69 -18.01 0.19
C ILE A 129 0.60 -16.99 0.46
N ILE A 130 0.17 -16.29 -0.57
CA ILE A 130 -0.97 -15.37 -0.54
C ILE A 130 -2.11 -16.02 -1.31
N VAL A 131 -3.20 -16.36 -0.60
CA VAL A 131 -4.42 -16.88 -1.22
C VAL A 131 -5.37 -15.73 -1.51
N ALA A 132 -5.38 -15.27 -2.75
CA ALA A 132 -6.24 -14.18 -3.19
C ALA A 132 -7.66 -14.68 -3.55
N PRO A 133 -8.70 -13.83 -3.37
CA PRO A 133 -10.07 -14.20 -3.67
C PRO A 133 -10.30 -14.35 -5.18
N GLY A 134 -10.74 -15.53 -5.63
CA GLY A 134 -11.09 -15.81 -7.01
C GLY A 134 -12.58 -15.61 -7.31
N SER A 135 -12.99 -15.90 -8.55
CA SER A 135 -14.38 -15.93 -9.01
C SER A 135 -14.54 -16.87 -10.18
N GLY A 136 -15.60 -17.66 -10.21
CA GLY A 136 -15.90 -18.57 -11.30
C GLY A 136 -16.44 -19.92 -10.83
N ARG A 137 -16.54 -20.86 -11.78
CA ARG A 137 -16.90 -22.26 -11.53
C ARG A 137 -15.74 -23.15 -11.94
N PHE A 138 -15.36 -24.06 -11.05
CA PHE A 138 -14.21 -24.93 -11.23
C PHE A 138 -14.59 -26.35 -10.86
N ARG A 139 -13.93 -27.30 -11.51
CA ARG A 139 -14.05 -28.72 -11.20
C ARG A 139 -12.65 -29.25 -10.93
N ASN A 140 -12.41 -29.61 -9.69
CA ASN A 140 -11.17 -30.20 -9.25
C ASN A 140 -11.39 -31.70 -8.93
N LEU A 141 -10.37 -32.52 -9.10
CA LEU A 141 -10.42 -33.95 -8.79
C LEU A 141 -9.51 -34.24 -7.60
N MET A 142 -10.00 -35.10 -6.71
CA MET A 142 -9.26 -35.56 -5.55
C MET A 142 -9.30 -37.08 -5.46
N SER A 143 -8.20 -37.71 -5.06
CA SER A 143 -8.14 -39.11 -4.68
C SER A 143 -8.30 -39.26 -3.17
N VAL A 144 -9.23 -40.12 -2.75
CA VAL A 144 -9.43 -40.53 -1.37
C VAL A 144 -9.28 -42.04 -1.31
N GLY A 145 -8.11 -42.53 -0.90
CA GLY A 145 -7.81 -43.94 -1.02
C GLY A 145 -7.75 -44.43 -2.48
N ALA A 146 -8.61 -45.39 -2.83
CA ALA A 146 -8.78 -45.89 -4.19
C ALA A 146 -9.86 -45.12 -5.00
N GLU A 147 -10.68 -44.32 -4.37
CA GLU A 147 -11.81 -43.61 -4.98
C GLU A 147 -11.41 -42.24 -5.51
N LYS A 148 -12.12 -41.81 -6.57
CA LYS A 148 -12.01 -40.46 -7.10
C LYS A 148 -13.22 -39.64 -6.67
N VAL A 149 -12.97 -38.50 -6.06
CA VAL A 149 -13.98 -37.55 -5.63
C VAL A 149 -13.88 -36.31 -6.50
N THR A 150 -15.00 -35.90 -7.06
CA THR A 150 -15.10 -34.60 -7.78
C THR A 150 -15.43 -33.50 -6.78
N VAL A 151 -14.67 -32.42 -6.82
CA VAL A 151 -14.96 -31.18 -6.08
C VAL A 151 -15.47 -30.16 -7.08
N ASP A 152 -16.79 -29.98 -7.12
CA ASP A 152 -17.44 -28.92 -7.90
C ASP A 152 -17.44 -27.63 -7.06
N LEU A 153 -16.67 -26.64 -7.48
CA LEU A 153 -16.46 -25.39 -6.77
C LEU A 153 -17.15 -24.24 -7.50
N GLU A 154 -18.05 -23.55 -6.82
CA GLU A 154 -18.66 -22.31 -7.28
C GLU A 154 -18.21 -21.16 -6.38
N VAL A 155 -17.43 -20.22 -6.92
CA VAL A 155 -16.91 -19.06 -6.18
C VAL A 155 -17.57 -17.79 -6.74
N CYS A 156 -18.36 -17.13 -5.90
CA CYS A 156 -18.94 -15.83 -6.19
C CYS A 156 -18.06 -14.73 -5.57
N GLY A 157 -17.46 -13.89 -6.40
CA GLY A 157 -16.55 -12.81 -5.99
C GLY A 157 -16.44 -11.75 -7.07
N SER A 158 -15.49 -10.83 -6.89
CA SER A 158 -15.17 -9.76 -7.84
C SER A 158 -13.69 -9.77 -8.19
N LEU A 159 -13.34 -9.49 -9.44
CA LEU A 159 -11.94 -9.34 -9.86
C LEU A 159 -11.26 -8.12 -9.22
N GLU A 160 -12.03 -7.08 -8.91
CA GLU A 160 -11.52 -5.92 -8.17
C GLU A 160 -11.07 -6.32 -6.75
N ASP A 161 -11.77 -7.28 -6.11
CA ASP A 161 -11.38 -7.78 -4.81
C ASP A 161 -10.08 -8.58 -4.87
N TYR A 162 -9.84 -9.33 -5.96
CA TYR A 162 -8.55 -9.98 -6.20
C TYR A 162 -7.41 -8.96 -6.19
N TYR A 163 -7.54 -7.89 -6.99
CA TYR A 163 -6.53 -6.84 -7.06
C TYR A 163 -6.33 -6.14 -5.72
N SER A 164 -7.42 -5.70 -5.07
CA SER A 164 -7.34 -4.95 -3.82
C SER A 164 -6.76 -5.80 -2.68
N TYR A 165 -7.21 -7.05 -2.56
CA TYR A 165 -6.71 -7.99 -1.56
C TYR A 165 -5.23 -8.28 -1.76
N LEU A 166 -4.83 -8.56 -3.01
CA LEU A 166 -3.45 -8.85 -3.35
C LEU A 166 -2.54 -7.65 -3.10
N LEU A 167 -2.94 -6.45 -3.53
CA LEU A 167 -2.17 -5.22 -3.32
C LEU A 167 -1.92 -4.97 -1.83
N LEU A 168 -2.96 -5.09 -0.99
CA LEU A 168 -2.84 -4.92 0.46
C LEU A 168 -1.94 -5.99 1.08
N SER A 169 -2.11 -7.24 0.69
CA SER A 169 -1.29 -8.35 1.20
C SER A 169 0.18 -8.18 0.80
N LEU A 170 0.45 -7.87 -0.47
CA LEU A 170 1.82 -7.61 -0.95
C LEU A 170 2.45 -6.42 -0.25
N ALA A 171 1.70 -5.32 -0.04
CA ALA A 171 2.19 -4.15 0.68
C ALA A 171 2.62 -4.52 2.10
N SER A 172 1.78 -5.23 2.86
CA SER A 172 2.09 -5.67 4.22
C SER A 172 3.32 -6.59 4.27
N HIS A 173 3.39 -7.60 3.39
CA HIS A 173 4.52 -8.53 3.38
C HIS A 173 5.82 -7.87 2.91
N THR A 174 5.79 -7.06 1.86
CA THR A 174 7.00 -6.40 1.34
C THR A 174 7.55 -5.39 2.35
N LEU A 175 6.69 -4.61 3.01
CA LEU A 175 7.12 -3.70 4.07
C LEU A 175 7.73 -4.46 5.25
N SER A 176 7.12 -5.56 5.68
CA SER A 176 7.68 -6.39 6.75
C SER A 176 9.05 -6.98 6.39
N ILE A 177 9.29 -7.29 5.12
CA ILE A 177 10.61 -7.71 4.62
C ILE A 177 11.59 -6.53 4.72
N VAL A 178 11.23 -5.36 4.20
CA VAL A 178 12.07 -4.15 4.21
C VAL A 178 12.42 -3.74 5.65
N GLU A 179 11.45 -3.73 6.56
CA GLU A 179 11.68 -3.42 7.97
C GLU A 179 12.62 -4.42 8.67
N ARG A 180 12.53 -5.71 8.32
CA ARG A 180 13.37 -6.77 8.88
C ARG A 180 14.82 -6.64 8.43
N GLU A 181 15.03 -6.35 7.15
CA GLU A 181 16.36 -6.24 6.56
C GLU A 181 17.06 -4.90 6.92
N GLY A 182 16.29 -3.89 7.31
CA GLY A 182 16.80 -2.60 7.77
C GLY A 182 17.46 -1.82 6.64
N SER A 183 18.78 -1.71 6.64
CA SER A 183 19.54 -0.86 5.72
C SER A 183 19.71 -1.51 4.34
N LEU A 184 18.83 -1.17 3.39
CA LEU A 184 18.85 -1.69 2.02
C LEU A 184 19.56 -0.74 1.04
N SER A 185 20.46 -1.26 0.21
CA SER A 185 21.02 -0.53 -0.94
C SER A 185 20.26 -0.82 -2.23
N GLN A 186 19.65 -1.99 -2.33
CA GLN A 186 18.91 -2.40 -3.52
C GLN A 186 17.79 -3.36 -3.14
N LEU A 187 16.62 -3.15 -3.74
CA LEU A 187 15.51 -4.11 -3.76
C LEU A 187 15.27 -4.58 -5.19
N LYS A 188 15.35 -5.89 -5.42
CA LYS A 188 14.99 -6.50 -6.71
C LYS A 188 13.74 -7.33 -6.53
N VAL A 189 12.73 -7.03 -7.31
CA VAL A 189 11.50 -7.80 -7.39
C VAL A 189 11.48 -8.54 -8.72
N HIS A 190 11.42 -9.85 -8.66
CA HIS A 190 11.31 -10.74 -9.79
C HIS A 190 9.88 -11.25 -9.87
N LEU A 191 9.18 -10.98 -10.96
CA LEU A 191 7.77 -11.34 -11.12
C LEU A 191 7.60 -12.41 -12.20
N ASP A 192 7.24 -13.61 -11.80
CA ASP A 192 6.92 -14.73 -12.67
C ASP A 192 5.42 -14.80 -12.97
N LEU A 193 5.07 -14.61 -14.24
CA LEU A 193 3.69 -14.61 -14.74
C LEU A 193 3.35 -15.86 -15.57
N SER A 194 4.23 -16.88 -15.57
CA SER A 194 4.10 -18.05 -16.46
C SER A 194 2.93 -18.95 -16.11
N HIS A 195 2.54 -19.03 -14.84
CA HIS A 195 1.53 -19.95 -14.35
C HIS A 195 0.41 -19.22 -13.63
N GLY A 196 -0.69 -18.96 -14.30
CA GLY A 196 -1.86 -18.32 -13.70
C GLY A 196 -3.11 -18.51 -14.55
N ILE A 197 -4.27 -18.23 -13.96
CA ILE A 197 -5.54 -18.28 -14.68
C ILE A 197 -5.81 -16.88 -15.24
N ASN A 198 -5.89 -16.75 -16.56
CA ASN A 198 -6.32 -15.57 -17.32
C ASN A 198 -5.96 -14.19 -16.72
N TYR A 199 -6.76 -13.70 -15.76
CA TYR A 199 -6.61 -12.36 -15.17
C TYR A 199 -5.57 -12.27 -14.05
N MET A 200 -5.17 -13.42 -13.47
CA MET A 200 -4.20 -13.42 -12.35
C MET A 200 -2.88 -12.75 -12.73
N PRO A 201 -2.21 -13.13 -13.84
CA PRO A 201 -0.96 -12.49 -14.23
C PRO A 201 -1.11 -10.98 -14.42
N ALA A 202 -2.16 -10.53 -15.11
CA ALA A 202 -2.40 -9.12 -15.40
C ALA A 202 -2.66 -8.29 -14.13
N LEU A 203 -3.51 -8.78 -13.23
CA LEU A 203 -3.83 -8.08 -11.99
C LEU A 203 -2.69 -8.15 -10.96
N THR A 204 -1.91 -9.24 -10.96
CA THR A 204 -0.70 -9.33 -10.13
C THR A 204 0.37 -8.37 -10.63
N TYR A 205 0.62 -8.31 -11.95
CA TYR A 205 1.51 -7.32 -12.55
C TYR A 205 1.08 -5.89 -12.15
N LYS A 206 -0.21 -5.58 -12.30
CA LYS A 206 -0.74 -4.27 -11.88
C LYS A 206 -0.51 -4.00 -10.39
N ALA A 207 -0.80 -4.95 -9.50
CA ALA A 207 -0.61 -4.78 -8.07
C ALA A 207 0.86 -4.52 -7.70
N VAL A 208 1.78 -5.27 -8.31
CA VAL A 208 3.23 -5.09 -8.10
C VAL A 208 3.69 -3.73 -8.62
N THR A 209 3.29 -3.34 -9.83
CA THR A 209 3.69 -2.05 -10.42
C THR A 209 3.10 -0.85 -9.68
N ASP A 210 1.90 -0.97 -9.11
CA ASP A 210 1.30 0.08 -8.29
C ASP A 210 1.96 0.19 -6.89
N LEU A 211 2.53 -0.91 -6.39
CA LEU A 211 3.19 -0.97 -5.08
C LEU A 211 4.63 -0.46 -5.10
N LEU A 212 5.39 -0.80 -6.14
CA LEU A 212 6.84 -0.57 -6.17
C LEU A 212 7.28 0.88 -5.99
N PRO A 213 6.64 1.91 -6.61
CA PRO A 213 7.01 3.30 -6.38
C PRO A 213 6.90 3.71 -4.92
N VAL A 214 5.92 3.15 -4.22
CA VAL A 214 5.66 3.47 -2.81
C VAL A 214 6.69 2.79 -1.91
N ILE A 215 7.04 1.54 -2.21
CA ILE A 215 8.13 0.82 -1.51
C ILE A 215 9.48 1.51 -1.75
N ALA A 216 9.74 1.99 -2.98
CA ALA A 216 10.95 2.75 -3.29
C ALA A 216 11.05 4.00 -2.40
N ALA A 217 9.97 4.78 -2.29
CA ALA A 217 9.93 5.94 -1.41
C ALA A 217 10.16 5.58 0.06
N TYR A 218 9.65 4.44 0.54
CA TYR A 218 9.87 3.96 1.90
C TYR A 218 11.34 3.60 2.17
N ILE A 219 12.01 2.92 1.21
CA ILE A 219 13.41 2.47 1.36
C ILE A 219 14.39 3.64 1.24
N GLU A 220 14.20 4.54 0.26
CA GLU A 220 15.10 5.70 0.03
C GLU A 220 15.25 6.58 1.27
N GLU A 221 14.32 6.49 2.20
CA GLU A 221 14.20 7.37 3.34
C GLU A 221 14.67 6.78 4.66
N GLY A 222 14.73 5.44 4.76
CA GLY A 222 15.18 4.74 5.97
C GLY A 222 16.68 4.82 6.23
N GLU A 223 17.49 5.19 5.25
CA GLU A 223 18.93 5.36 5.43
C GLU A 223 19.30 6.85 5.69
N GLU A 224 19.81 7.15 6.89
CA GLU A 224 20.59 8.37 7.07
C GLU A 224 21.67 8.41 5.99
N ARG A 225 21.68 9.48 5.19
CA ARG A 225 22.82 9.81 4.33
C ARG A 225 24.05 9.94 5.24
N LYS A 226 24.75 8.86 5.46
CA LYS A 226 26.12 8.94 5.89
C LYS A 226 26.86 9.55 4.71
N GLU A 227 27.11 10.84 4.80
CA GLU A 227 28.03 11.57 3.94
C GLU A 227 29.44 10.97 4.10
N GLU A 228 29.66 9.79 3.58
CA GLU A 228 30.98 9.30 3.29
C GLU A 228 31.33 9.76 1.87
N GLU A 229 32.12 10.81 1.81
CA GLU A 229 32.83 11.29 0.61
C GLU A 229 31.97 11.82 -0.56
N GLY A 230 30.93 12.62 -0.33
CA GLY A 230 30.29 13.42 -1.40
C GLY A 230 29.57 12.61 -2.50
N LYS A 231 29.32 11.32 -2.31
CA LYS A 231 28.51 10.48 -3.20
C LYS A 231 27.15 10.20 -2.56
N GLU A 232 26.10 10.71 -3.17
CA GLU A 232 24.73 10.32 -2.82
C GLU A 232 24.59 8.81 -3.02
N ARG A 233 24.22 8.10 -1.95
CA ARG A 233 23.90 6.68 -2.03
C ARG A 233 22.46 6.56 -2.52
N VAL A 234 22.30 6.06 -3.73
CA VAL A 234 21.00 5.89 -4.38
C VAL A 234 20.50 4.49 -4.14
N VAL A 235 19.33 4.35 -3.55
CA VAL A 235 18.64 3.06 -3.46
C VAL A 235 17.99 2.74 -4.78
N VAL A 236 18.26 1.57 -5.30
CA VAL A 236 17.72 1.11 -6.59
C VAL A 236 16.63 0.06 -6.33
N VAL A 237 15.41 0.36 -6.75
CA VAL A 237 14.33 -0.63 -6.80
C VAL A 237 14.16 -1.09 -8.25
N LYS A 238 14.29 -2.40 -8.48
CA LYS A 238 14.19 -3.03 -9.80
C LYS A 238 13.00 -3.99 -9.84
N LEU A 239 12.22 -3.96 -10.91
CA LEU A 239 11.27 -5.00 -11.27
C LEU A 239 11.73 -5.70 -12.54
N SER A 240 11.89 -7.01 -12.49
CA SER A 240 12.10 -7.84 -13.68
C SER A 240 10.92 -8.79 -13.83
N THR A 241 10.23 -8.74 -14.95
CA THR A 241 9.06 -9.57 -15.24
C THR A 241 9.46 -10.70 -16.19
N TYR A 242 9.07 -11.92 -15.84
CA TYR A 242 9.39 -13.14 -16.57
C TYR A 242 8.15 -13.86 -17.07
N ASN A 243 8.28 -14.49 -18.23
CA ASN A 243 7.31 -15.42 -18.76
C ASN A 243 8.03 -16.55 -19.52
N SER A 244 7.42 -17.73 -19.56
CA SER A 244 7.97 -18.87 -20.28
C SER A 244 7.16 -19.18 -21.52
N GLU A 245 7.80 -19.84 -22.48
CA GLU A 245 7.10 -20.45 -23.61
C GLU A 245 6.16 -21.56 -23.16
N PRO A 246 5.06 -21.82 -23.90
CA PRO A 246 4.11 -22.87 -23.56
C PRO A 246 4.73 -24.28 -23.62
N VAL A 247 4.47 -25.09 -22.60
CA VAL A 247 4.87 -26.51 -22.56
C VAL A 247 3.73 -27.37 -23.12
N LEU A 248 3.92 -27.99 -24.26
CA LEU A 248 2.88 -28.76 -24.94
C LEU A 248 2.91 -30.24 -24.54
N LYS A 249 4.07 -30.81 -24.24
CA LYS A 249 4.25 -32.20 -23.80
C LYS A 249 5.38 -32.33 -22.77
N ASP A 250 5.38 -33.44 -22.03
CA ASP A 250 6.45 -33.72 -21.06
C ASP A 250 7.81 -33.80 -21.74
N GLY A 251 8.80 -33.11 -21.18
CA GLY A 251 10.16 -33.08 -21.67
C GLY A 251 10.45 -32.01 -22.73
N ASP A 252 9.45 -31.21 -23.10
CA ASP A 252 9.67 -30.06 -24.00
C ASP A 252 10.71 -29.10 -23.41
N ILE A 253 11.46 -28.44 -24.30
CA ILE A 253 12.27 -27.28 -23.95
C ILE A 253 11.34 -26.07 -23.91
N SER A 254 11.44 -25.27 -22.86
CA SER A 254 10.72 -24.01 -22.68
C SER A 254 11.70 -22.92 -22.29
N VAL A 255 11.76 -21.87 -23.09
CA VAL A 255 12.64 -20.74 -22.80
C VAL A 255 11.93 -19.76 -21.88
N ILE A 256 12.59 -19.36 -20.80
CA ILE A 256 12.16 -18.26 -19.93
C ILE A 256 12.73 -16.98 -20.50
N HIS A 257 11.85 -16.02 -20.76
CA HIS A 257 12.18 -14.70 -21.27
C HIS A 257 11.99 -13.66 -20.18
N ARG A 258 12.88 -12.68 -20.11
CA ARG A 258 12.62 -11.44 -19.37
C ARG A 258 11.80 -10.53 -20.28
N VAL A 259 10.51 -10.36 -19.95
CA VAL A 259 9.58 -9.56 -20.74
C VAL A 259 9.82 -8.07 -20.56
N GLU A 260 10.19 -7.68 -19.33
CA GLU A 260 10.38 -6.28 -18.96
C GLU A 260 11.39 -6.15 -17.82
N GLU A 261 12.13 -5.04 -17.84
CA GLU A 261 12.92 -4.56 -16.71
C GLU A 261 12.58 -3.10 -16.44
N LEU A 262 11.97 -2.81 -15.30
CA LEU A 262 11.69 -1.46 -14.83
C LEU A 262 12.67 -1.11 -13.71
N LYS A 263 13.36 0.00 -13.86
CA LYS A 263 14.07 0.63 -12.75
C LYS A 263 13.16 1.69 -12.16
N VAL A 264 12.71 1.45 -10.93
CA VAL A 264 12.03 2.44 -10.12
C VAL A 264 13.12 3.28 -9.50
N ARG A 265 13.64 4.11 -10.34
CA ARG A 265 14.58 5.20 -10.21
C ARG A 265 15.86 5.08 -9.39
N GLU A 266 16.93 5.53 -10.05
CA GLU A 266 18.12 6.17 -9.49
C GLU A 266 17.86 7.68 -9.32
N GLY A 267 17.88 8.17 -8.10
CA GLY A 267 18.01 9.58 -7.77
C GLY A 267 16.96 10.52 -8.34
N GLY A 268 15.82 10.59 -7.76
CA GLY A 268 14.88 11.66 -7.98
C GLY A 268 13.41 11.27 -7.76
N ASN A 269 12.80 11.96 -6.87
CA ASN A 269 11.39 12.36 -6.83
C ASN A 269 10.31 11.32 -7.19
N PHE A 270 10.41 10.06 -6.78
CA PHE A 270 9.24 9.26 -6.45
C PHE A 270 8.76 9.65 -5.05
N GLY A 271 8.81 10.94 -4.85
CA GLY A 271 8.17 11.51 -3.71
C GLY A 271 6.72 11.10 -3.73
N LEU A 272 6.10 11.31 -2.65
CA LEU A 272 4.69 11.33 -2.37
C LEU A 272 3.98 12.21 -3.43
N ALA A 273 4.12 11.81 -4.72
CA ALA A 273 3.55 12.55 -5.85
C ALA A 273 2.02 12.54 -5.72
N PRO A 274 1.34 13.63 -6.04
CA PRO A 274 -0.07 13.89 -5.73
C PRO A 274 -1.07 13.09 -6.57
N SER A 275 -0.79 11.84 -6.92
CA SER A 275 -1.76 10.93 -7.53
C SER A 275 -2.60 10.18 -6.49
N TYR A 276 -2.71 10.73 -5.27
CA TYR A 276 -3.56 10.13 -4.26
C TYR A 276 -5.03 10.38 -4.57
N GLU A 277 -5.78 9.29 -4.70
CA GLU A 277 -7.21 9.35 -4.53
C GLU A 277 -7.50 9.61 -3.05
N ILE A 278 -8.40 10.54 -2.77
CA ILE A 278 -8.89 10.79 -1.41
C ILE A 278 -10.14 9.95 -1.15
N PRO A 279 -10.43 9.60 0.13
CA PRO A 279 -11.66 8.90 0.48
C PRO A 279 -12.90 9.61 -0.06
N SER A 280 -13.88 8.82 -0.51
CA SER A 280 -15.10 9.33 -1.14
C SER A 280 -15.97 10.16 -0.19
N GLN A 281 -15.87 9.92 1.12
CA GLN A 281 -16.67 10.54 2.16
C GLN A 281 -15.83 10.78 3.43
N SER A 282 -16.33 11.64 4.33
CA SER A 282 -15.76 11.87 5.67
C SER A 282 -15.70 10.59 6.53
N THR A 283 -16.55 9.61 6.24
CA THR A 283 -16.45 8.25 6.79
C THR A 283 -16.12 7.31 5.63
N PRO A 284 -14.86 6.86 5.49
CA PRO A 284 -14.45 5.97 4.41
C PRO A 284 -15.23 4.66 4.42
N ARG A 285 -15.55 4.14 3.25
CA ARG A 285 -16.18 2.82 3.13
C ARG A 285 -15.09 1.77 2.93
N LEU A 286 -14.68 1.11 4.01
CA LEU A 286 -13.65 0.07 3.96
C LEU A 286 -14.18 -1.28 3.46
N LEU A 287 -15.48 -1.53 3.66
CA LEU A 287 -16.19 -2.69 3.14
C LEU A 287 -17.50 -2.24 2.50
N LYS A 288 -17.88 -2.88 1.40
CA LYS A 288 -19.15 -2.66 0.68
C LYS A 288 -19.82 -4.00 0.42
N LEU A 289 -21.15 -4.07 0.47
CA LEU A 289 -21.88 -5.30 0.11
C LEU A 289 -21.61 -5.70 -1.34
N ASN A 290 -21.25 -6.95 -1.56
CA ASN A 290 -21.33 -7.59 -2.86
C ASN A 290 -22.78 -8.02 -3.11
N LYS A 291 -23.58 -7.11 -3.68
CA LYS A 291 -25.02 -7.33 -3.86
C LYS A 291 -25.31 -8.61 -4.65
N TYR A 292 -24.58 -8.85 -5.74
CA TYR A 292 -24.76 -10.04 -6.58
C TYR A 292 -24.53 -11.34 -5.80
N CYS A 293 -23.43 -11.43 -5.07
CA CYS A 293 -23.12 -12.62 -4.26
C CYS A 293 -24.08 -12.79 -3.08
N ALA A 294 -24.50 -11.68 -2.45
CA ALA A 294 -25.46 -11.71 -1.36
C ALA A 294 -26.86 -12.19 -1.80
N GLU A 295 -27.35 -11.71 -2.95
CA GLU A 295 -28.62 -12.15 -3.54
C GLU A 295 -28.56 -13.62 -3.93
N LYS A 296 -27.44 -14.09 -4.45
CA LYS A 296 -27.23 -15.49 -4.82
C LYS A 296 -27.12 -16.42 -3.61
N ALA A 297 -26.46 -15.96 -2.54
CA ALA A 297 -26.31 -16.71 -1.30
C ALA A 297 -27.61 -16.78 -0.49
N LYS A 298 -28.31 -15.65 -0.35
CA LYS A 298 -29.52 -15.46 0.49
C LYS A 298 -30.45 -14.44 -0.15
N PRO A 299 -31.26 -14.84 -1.15
CA PRO A 299 -32.09 -13.92 -1.93
C PRO A 299 -32.98 -12.98 -1.09
N ASN A 300 -33.56 -13.50 -0.03
CA ASN A 300 -34.51 -12.76 0.81
C ASN A 300 -33.84 -11.94 1.93
N GLU A 301 -32.52 -12.04 2.12
CA GLU A 301 -31.78 -11.40 3.22
C GLU A 301 -30.76 -10.34 2.73
N ALA A 302 -30.65 -10.08 1.44
CA ALA A 302 -29.63 -9.19 0.87
C ALA A 302 -29.64 -7.79 1.53
N GLY A 303 -30.80 -7.23 1.82
CA GLY A 303 -30.93 -5.95 2.54
C GLY A 303 -30.42 -5.99 3.97
N LYS A 304 -30.64 -7.11 4.69
CA LYS A 304 -30.13 -7.32 6.05
C LYS A 304 -28.60 -7.46 6.03
N LEU A 305 -28.07 -8.22 5.08
CA LEU A 305 -26.63 -8.38 4.87
C LEU A 305 -25.97 -7.04 4.51
N GLY A 306 -26.64 -6.21 3.70
CA GLY A 306 -26.14 -4.87 3.36
C GLY A 306 -25.98 -3.97 4.57
N ARG A 307 -26.97 -3.95 5.47
CA ARG A 307 -26.86 -3.21 6.75
C ARG A 307 -25.75 -3.77 7.62
N LYS A 308 -25.61 -5.10 7.72
CA LYS A 308 -24.55 -5.74 8.48
C LYS A 308 -23.17 -5.32 7.98
N VAL A 309 -22.89 -5.44 6.68
CA VAL A 309 -21.61 -5.05 6.08
C VAL A 309 -21.33 -3.55 6.23
N GLY A 310 -22.37 -2.71 6.07
CA GLY A 310 -22.26 -1.25 6.30
C GLY A 310 -21.89 -0.91 7.73
N ASN A 311 -22.53 -1.55 8.71
CA ASN A 311 -22.21 -1.35 10.12
C ASN A 311 -20.77 -1.79 10.45
N LEU A 312 -20.35 -2.96 9.96
CA LEU A 312 -18.97 -3.45 10.13
C LEU A 312 -17.94 -2.49 9.53
N SER A 313 -18.21 -1.92 8.36
CA SER A 313 -17.34 -0.89 7.77
C SER A 313 -17.23 0.33 8.69
N GLY A 314 -18.34 0.81 9.26
CA GLY A 314 -18.34 1.92 10.22
C GLY A 314 -17.62 1.59 11.53
N GLU A 315 -17.76 0.36 12.02
CA GLU A 315 -17.04 -0.12 13.22
C GLU A 315 -15.54 -0.22 12.98
N LEU A 316 -15.11 -0.70 11.79
CA LEU A 316 -13.70 -0.70 11.38
C LEU A 316 -13.11 0.70 11.37
N VAL A 317 -13.80 1.65 10.75
CA VAL A 317 -13.37 3.06 10.70
C VAL A 317 -13.16 3.62 12.10
N LYS A 318 -14.10 3.37 13.02
CA LYS A 318 -13.98 3.81 14.43
C LYS A 318 -12.83 3.12 15.15
N ARG A 319 -12.71 1.79 15.03
CA ARG A 319 -11.65 1.00 15.69
C ARG A 319 -10.25 1.41 15.20
N LEU A 320 -10.13 1.73 13.92
CA LEU A 320 -8.90 2.19 13.30
C LEU A 320 -8.67 3.71 13.45
N ASN A 321 -9.55 4.42 14.16
CA ASN A 321 -9.50 5.88 14.35
C ASN A 321 -9.29 6.65 13.03
N LEU A 322 -10.06 6.28 11.99
CA LEU A 322 -9.97 6.88 10.67
C LEU A 322 -11.03 7.98 10.48
N ASP A 323 -10.59 9.14 10.07
CA ASP A 323 -11.44 10.25 9.63
C ASP A 323 -11.10 10.58 8.17
N GLY A 324 -12.07 10.43 7.26
CA GLY A 324 -11.87 10.64 5.84
C GLY A 324 -11.62 12.11 5.48
N SER A 325 -12.18 13.06 6.25
CA SER A 325 -11.90 14.48 6.05
C SER A 325 -10.46 14.81 6.43
N ARG A 326 -9.99 14.26 7.56
CA ARG A 326 -8.61 14.40 8.01
C ARG A 326 -7.62 13.73 7.06
N LEU A 327 -7.92 12.50 6.61
CA LEU A 327 -7.12 11.79 5.60
C LEU A 327 -7.07 12.54 4.27
N SER A 328 -8.20 13.10 3.84
CA SER A 328 -8.25 13.91 2.63
C SER A 328 -7.43 15.20 2.77
N ALA A 329 -7.50 15.87 3.92
CA ALA A 329 -6.69 17.05 4.20
C ALA A 329 -5.19 16.71 4.29
N PHE A 330 -4.82 15.55 4.81
CA PHE A 330 -3.46 15.04 4.78
C PHE A 330 -2.95 14.89 3.33
N ALA A 331 -3.74 14.25 2.46
CA ALA A 331 -3.40 14.13 1.04
C ALA A 331 -3.28 15.50 0.36
N GLY A 332 -4.22 16.42 0.66
CA GLY A 332 -4.20 17.77 0.16
C GLY A 332 -2.99 18.57 0.62
N SER A 333 -2.58 18.36 1.85
CA SER A 333 -1.38 19.00 2.43
C SER A 333 -0.12 18.55 1.73
N LEU A 334 0.00 17.25 1.41
CA LEU A 334 1.09 16.72 0.60
C LEU A 334 1.11 17.34 -0.80
N ALA A 335 -0.06 17.38 -1.46
CA ALA A 335 -0.16 17.84 -2.83
C ALA A 335 0.10 19.35 -2.99
N ASN A 336 -0.25 20.14 -1.98
CA ASN A 336 -0.21 21.61 -2.03
C ASN A 336 0.90 22.24 -1.17
N GLY A 337 1.76 21.45 -0.54
CA GLY A 337 2.88 21.95 0.25
C GLY A 337 2.45 22.67 1.53
N LEU A 338 1.54 22.10 2.33
CA LEU A 338 0.97 22.70 3.54
C LEU A 338 1.56 22.04 4.81
N PRO A 339 2.78 22.40 5.27
CA PRO A 339 3.52 21.63 6.25
C PRO A 339 2.86 21.57 7.63
N LEU A 340 2.29 22.66 8.09
CA LEU A 340 1.62 22.72 9.39
C LEU A 340 0.35 21.86 9.41
N LEU A 341 -0.43 21.88 8.30
CA LEU A 341 -1.61 21.07 8.15
C LEU A 341 -1.28 19.60 7.93
N LEU A 342 -0.17 19.31 7.28
CA LEU A 342 0.33 17.96 7.09
C LEU A 342 0.55 17.26 8.44
N LEU A 343 1.19 17.92 9.39
CA LEU A 343 1.41 17.37 10.74
C LEU A 343 0.11 17.28 11.54
N GLU A 344 -0.74 18.30 11.47
CA GLU A 344 -2.03 18.31 12.17
C GLU A 344 -2.94 17.15 11.71
N THR A 345 -2.91 16.83 10.41
CA THR A 345 -3.79 15.81 9.81
C THR A 345 -3.15 14.43 9.66
N MET A 346 -1.89 14.28 10.02
CA MET A 346 -1.14 13.03 9.86
C MET A 346 -1.83 11.86 10.57
N PRO A 347 -2.13 10.75 9.86
CA PRO A 347 -2.77 9.60 10.47
C PRO A 347 -1.84 8.91 11.47
N THR A 348 -2.43 8.35 12.53
CA THR A 348 -1.72 7.62 13.58
C THR A 348 -1.79 6.11 13.41
N THR A 349 -2.78 5.61 12.66
CA THR A 349 -2.97 4.18 12.38
C THR A 349 -1.84 3.65 11.53
N ARG A 350 -1.27 2.51 11.92
CA ARG A 350 -0.24 1.83 11.13
C ARG A 350 -0.86 1.09 9.95
N LEU A 351 -0.16 1.05 8.81
CA LEU A 351 -0.62 0.32 7.62
C LEU A 351 -0.80 -1.17 7.90
N HIS A 352 0.13 -1.79 8.63
CA HIS A 352 0.05 -3.22 8.97
C HIS A 352 -1.24 -3.54 9.74
N ASP A 353 -1.54 -2.79 10.80
CA ASP A 353 -2.75 -2.96 11.62
C ASP A 353 -4.02 -2.73 10.79
N TYR A 354 -3.98 -1.76 9.88
CA TYR A 354 -5.06 -1.48 8.95
C TYR A 354 -5.32 -2.66 8.02
N VAL A 355 -4.28 -3.16 7.35
CA VAL A 355 -4.38 -4.27 6.39
C VAL A 355 -4.89 -5.53 7.08
N GLU A 356 -4.31 -5.89 8.23
CA GLU A 356 -4.71 -7.07 8.98
C GLU A 356 -6.20 -7.03 9.35
N GLN A 357 -6.67 -5.91 9.92
CA GLN A 357 -8.06 -5.78 10.35
C GLN A 357 -9.04 -5.75 9.19
N VAL A 358 -8.72 -5.05 8.10
CA VAL A 358 -9.59 -4.98 6.92
C VAL A 358 -9.69 -6.34 6.24
N LEU A 359 -8.59 -7.03 6.03
CA LEU A 359 -8.60 -8.36 5.40
C LEU A 359 -9.23 -9.41 6.30
N CYS A 360 -9.04 -9.35 7.61
CA CYS A 360 -9.73 -10.21 8.58
C CYS A 360 -11.26 -10.04 8.49
N GLU A 361 -11.75 -8.79 8.51
CA GLU A 361 -13.19 -8.54 8.38
C GLU A 361 -13.75 -8.88 6.99
N TYR A 362 -12.96 -8.71 5.93
CA TYR A 362 -13.33 -9.20 4.60
C TYR A 362 -13.54 -10.72 4.62
N ARG A 363 -12.58 -11.48 5.15
CA ARG A 363 -12.65 -12.95 5.25
C ARG A 363 -13.82 -13.43 6.10
N ARG A 364 -14.12 -12.78 7.22
CA ARG A 364 -15.28 -13.08 8.08
C ARG A 364 -16.63 -12.87 7.38
N ASN A 365 -16.66 -12.11 6.28
CA ASN A 365 -17.86 -11.87 5.47
C ASN A 365 -17.85 -12.72 4.19
N VAL A 366 -17.15 -13.84 4.19
CA VAL A 366 -17.26 -14.89 3.18
C VAL A 366 -18.06 -16.05 3.77
N MET A 367 -19.10 -16.45 3.05
CA MET A 367 -19.91 -17.60 3.42
C MET A 367 -19.48 -18.81 2.60
N VAL A 368 -19.19 -19.90 3.29
CA VAL A 368 -18.83 -21.17 2.67
C VAL A 368 -19.95 -22.16 2.94
N ASN A 369 -20.54 -22.72 1.88
CA ASN A 369 -21.53 -23.78 1.94
C ASN A 369 -20.99 -25.00 1.21
N PHE A 370 -21.30 -26.18 1.70
CA PHE A 370 -20.95 -27.41 1.03
C PHE A 370 -22.09 -28.45 1.10
N SER A 371 -22.12 -29.33 0.12
CA SER A 371 -22.95 -30.51 0.13
C SER A 371 -22.14 -31.71 -0.34
N VAL A 372 -22.27 -32.81 0.36
CA VAL A 372 -21.57 -34.06 0.08
C VAL A 372 -22.54 -35.03 -0.58
N LYS A 373 -22.12 -35.61 -1.71
CA LYS A 373 -22.79 -36.72 -2.42
C LYS A 373 -21.82 -37.90 -2.47
N GLU A 374 -22.28 -39.09 -2.81
CA GLU A 374 -21.47 -40.32 -2.78
C GLU A 374 -20.10 -40.22 -3.44
N SER A 375 -19.98 -39.52 -4.58
CA SER A 375 -18.73 -39.39 -5.36
C SER A 375 -18.33 -37.94 -5.64
N SER A 376 -19.01 -36.96 -5.02
CA SER A 376 -18.74 -35.56 -5.27
C SER A 376 -19.00 -34.68 -4.05
N VAL A 377 -18.27 -33.58 -3.98
CA VAL A 377 -18.49 -32.50 -3.04
C VAL A 377 -18.79 -31.23 -3.84
N GLU A 378 -19.88 -30.59 -3.54
CA GLU A 378 -20.18 -29.27 -4.05
C GLU A 378 -19.80 -28.24 -2.97
N VAL A 379 -18.88 -27.33 -3.29
CA VAL A 379 -18.47 -26.22 -2.41
C VAL A 379 -18.88 -24.91 -3.06
N ARG A 380 -19.60 -24.07 -2.31
CA ARG A 380 -20.02 -22.74 -2.76
C ARG A 380 -19.45 -21.69 -1.82
N ILE A 381 -18.66 -20.79 -2.38
CA ILE A 381 -18.03 -19.68 -1.66
C ILE A 381 -18.67 -18.38 -2.13
N PHE A 382 -19.28 -17.63 -1.21
CA PHE A 382 -19.92 -16.35 -1.50
C PHE A 382 -19.22 -15.23 -0.72
N LYS A 383 -18.52 -14.36 -1.44
CA LYS A 383 -17.89 -13.17 -0.89
C LYS A 383 -18.92 -12.07 -0.72
N LEU A 384 -19.50 -11.97 0.47
CA LEU A 384 -20.61 -11.05 0.77
C LEU A 384 -20.15 -9.60 0.88
N ALA A 385 -18.88 -9.37 1.20
CA ALA A 385 -18.25 -8.06 1.19
C ALA A 385 -17.33 -7.88 -0.03
N ARG A 386 -17.10 -6.63 -0.40
CA ARG A 386 -16.10 -6.16 -1.38
C ARG A 386 -15.15 -5.18 -0.72
N LEU A 387 -13.96 -5.07 -1.30
CA LEU A 387 -12.94 -4.07 -0.96
C LEU A 387 -13.07 -2.87 -1.94
N PRO A 388 -13.78 -1.81 -1.59
CA PRO A 388 -13.96 -0.64 -2.45
C PRO A 388 -12.66 0.15 -2.62
N ARG A 389 -12.63 1.10 -3.54
CA ARG A 389 -11.47 1.97 -3.79
C ARG A 389 -11.05 2.78 -2.56
N ASP A 390 -11.99 3.18 -1.71
CA ASP A 390 -11.67 3.85 -0.44
C ASP A 390 -10.66 3.04 0.39
N THR A 391 -10.74 1.70 0.37
CA THR A 391 -9.82 0.82 1.08
C THR A 391 -8.37 1.00 0.60
N ILE A 392 -8.18 1.08 -0.71
CA ILE A 392 -6.85 1.32 -1.29
C ILE A 392 -6.40 2.76 -1.06
N ALA A 393 -7.30 3.75 -1.21
CA ALA A 393 -6.98 5.15 -0.98
C ALA A 393 -6.48 5.38 0.46
N VAL A 394 -7.19 4.82 1.45
CA VAL A 394 -6.76 4.90 2.85
C VAL A 394 -5.41 4.21 3.06
N ALA A 395 -5.20 3.00 2.52
CA ALA A 395 -3.93 2.29 2.66
C ALA A 395 -2.74 3.11 2.12
N LYS A 396 -2.90 3.74 0.95
CA LYS A 396 -1.88 4.61 0.35
C LYS A 396 -1.55 5.82 1.24
N LEU A 397 -2.56 6.43 1.86
CA LEU A 397 -2.35 7.57 2.77
C LEU A 397 -1.68 7.17 4.08
N LEU A 398 -2.03 6.00 4.63
CA LEU A 398 -1.35 5.45 5.80
C LEU A 398 0.12 5.18 5.50
N LEU A 399 0.40 4.57 4.35
CA LEU A 399 1.76 4.31 3.92
C LEU A 399 2.56 5.61 3.72
N ALA A 400 1.97 6.64 3.10
CA ALA A 400 2.59 7.96 2.99
C ALA A 400 2.95 8.56 4.36
N SER A 401 2.06 8.40 5.34
CA SER A 401 2.33 8.82 6.73
C SER A 401 3.49 8.04 7.37
N GLU A 402 3.57 6.74 7.16
CA GLU A 402 4.67 5.91 7.67
C GLU A 402 6.00 6.28 7.03
N ILE A 403 6.02 6.53 5.72
CA ILE A 403 7.18 7.03 5.01
C ILE A 403 7.71 8.32 5.67
N ILE A 404 6.85 9.30 5.91
CA ILE A 404 7.24 10.55 6.55
C ILE A 404 7.78 10.31 7.97
N LYS A 405 7.12 9.46 8.76
CA LYS A 405 7.51 9.15 10.15
C LYS A 405 8.78 8.30 10.27
N SER A 406 9.10 7.49 9.26
CA SER A 406 10.31 6.65 9.27
C SER A 406 11.59 7.45 9.17
N ARG A 407 11.52 8.74 8.83
CA ARG A 407 12.71 9.62 8.75
C ARG A 407 13.26 9.96 10.11
N PRO A 408 14.55 9.75 10.37
CA PRO A 408 15.17 10.03 11.67
C PRO A 408 14.95 11.47 12.16
N LYS A 409 15.00 12.44 11.23
CA LYS A 409 14.74 13.86 11.53
C LYS A 409 13.29 14.16 11.92
N LEU A 410 12.34 13.28 11.56
CA LEU A 410 10.91 13.48 11.73
C LEU A 410 10.27 12.51 12.72
N SER A 411 10.99 11.52 13.21
CA SER A 411 10.45 10.46 14.09
C SER A 411 9.82 10.99 15.39
N ASN A 412 10.27 12.14 15.86
CA ASN A 412 9.78 12.80 17.08
C ASN A 412 8.95 14.05 16.82
N ILE A 413 8.74 14.40 15.53
CA ILE A 413 7.96 15.58 15.17
C ILE A 413 6.48 15.23 15.17
N GLY A 414 5.68 15.98 15.92
CA GLY A 414 4.23 15.85 15.98
C GLY A 414 3.55 17.20 16.16
N TYR A 415 2.31 17.28 15.75
CA TYR A 415 1.45 18.41 16.06
C TYR A 415 0.87 18.22 17.46
N SER A 416 1.05 19.21 18.33
CA SER A 416 0.51 19.24 19.69
C SER A 416 -0.25 20.54 19.95
N ASP A 417 -0.92 20.63 21.09
CA ASP A 417 -1.52 21.90 21.54
C ASP A 417 -0.48 23.00 21.74
N ASP A 418 0.77 22.61 22.02
CA ASP A 418 1.92 23.54 22.09
C ASP A 418 2.49 23.91 20.71
N GLY A 419 1.86 23.43 19.61
CA GLY A 419 2.28 23.72 18.24
C GLY A 419 3.46 22.86 17.77
N VAL A 420 4.14 23.35 16.74
CA VAL A 420 5.30 22.73 16.10
C VAL A 420 6.42 23.75 15.99
N SER A 421 7.66 23.35 16.23
CA SER A 421 8.80 24.28 16.10
C SER A 421 9.05 24.60 14.61
N LEU A 422 9.53 25.83 14.35
CA LEU A 422 9.89 26.26 12.99
C LEU A 422 11.01 25.39 12.41
N ARG A 423 11.93 24.92 13.26
CA ARG A 423 13.01 23.99 12.89
C ARG A 423 12.44 22.68 12.38
N ASP A 424 11.46 22.13 13.10
CA ASP A 424 10.82 20.87 12.74
C ASP A 424 10.01 21.00 11.45
N LEU A 425 9.32 22.15 11.27
CA LEU A 425 8.62 22.44 10.01
C LEU A 425 9.59 22.55 8.83
N ASN A 426 10.74 23.18 8.97
CA ASN A 426 11.76 23.22 7.92
C ASN A 426 12.28 21.81 7.60
N SER A 427 12.57 21.00 8.63
CA SER A 427 12.97 19.60 8.43
C SER A 427 11.89 18.78 7.70
N LEU A 428 10.61 19.01 8.02
CA LEU A 428 9.49 18.39 7.34
C LEU A 428 9.41 18.82 5.87
N VAL A 429 9.61 20.10 5.56
CA VAL A 429 9.58 20.63 4.19
C VAL A 429 10.64 19.97 3.33
N ASP A 430 11.86 19.84 3.85
CA ASP A 430 12.97 19.21 3.13
C ASP A 430 12.67 17.74 2.79
N VAL A 431 11.90 17.09 3.63
CA VAL A 431 11.55 15.68 3.54
C VAL A 431 10.28 15.48 2.72
N ALA A 432 9.14 16.01 3.20
CA ALA A 432 7.83 15.69 2.63
C ALA A 432 7.59 16.30 1.25
N PHE A 433 8.32 17.35 0.89
CA PHE A 433 8.16 18.06 -0.39
C PHE A 433 9.40 17.94 -1.31
N SER A 434 10.35 17.08 -0.98
CA SER A 434 11.55 16.81 -1.81
C SER A 434 11.23 16.41 -3.25
N TRP A 435 10.04 15.85 -3.50
CA TRP A 435 9.54 15.48 -4.83
C TRP A 435 9.21 16.70 -5.73
N SER A 436 9.08 17.91 -5.17
CA SER A 436 8.75 19.14 -5.92
C SER A 436 9.58 20.31 -5.42
N GLU A 437 10.66 20.61 -6.12
CA GLU A 437 11.52 21.76 -5.83
C GLU A 437 10.69 23.06 -5.68
N ARG A 438 9.66 23.23 -6.51
CA ARG A 438 8.77 24.39 -6.43
C ARG A 438 8.04 24.47 -5.08
N LEU A 439 7.45 23.37 -4.60
CA LEU A 439 6.75 23.35 -3.32
C LEU A 439 7.73 23.57 -2.17
N GLN A 440 8.88 22.92 -2.21
CA GLN A 440 9.93 23.06 -1.20
C GLN A 440 10.38 24.52 -1.07
N ILE A 441 10.75 25.16 -2.19
CA ILE A 441 11.18 26.58 -2.21
C ILE A 441 10.05 27.50 -1.74
N THR A 442 8.83 27.33 -2.25
CA THR A 442 7.69 28.18 -1.87
C THR A 442 7.43 28.07 -0.37
N THR A 443 7.34 26.86 0.15
CA THR A 443 7.05 26.62 1.57
C THR A 443 8.15 27.14 2.48
N SER A 444 9.43 26.92 2.14
CA SER A 444 10.57 27.44 2.91
C SER A 444 10.59 28.96 2.92
N ASN A 445 10.23 29.62 1.82
CA ASN A 445 10.14 31.07 1.77
C ASN A 445 9.01 31.62 2.67
N GLU A 446 7.86 30.94 2.73
CA GLU A 446 6.76 31.35 3.62
C GLU A 446 7.14 31.19 5.11
N LEU A 447 7.80 30.10 5.47
CA LEU A 447 8.32 29.92 6.85
C LEU A 447 9.32 31.01 7.21
N ARG A 448 10.25 31.36 6.31
CA ARG A 448 11.22 32.44 6.50
C ARG A 448 10.54 33.81 6.59
N ASN A 449 9.44 34.04 5.87
CA ASN A 449 8.67 35.27 5.95
C ASN A 449 8.06 35.47 7.34
N ILE A 450 7.52 34.39 7.95
CA ILE A 450 6.98 34.44 9.32
C ILE A 450 8.11 34.79 10.31
N GLU A 451 9.24 34.10 10.23
CA GLU A 451 10.40 34.35 11.07
C GLU A 451 10.88 35.81 10.96
N THR A 452 11.02 36.30 9.72
CA THR A 452 11.47 37.67 9.46
C THR A 452 10.50 38.70 10.00
N ASN A 453 9.20 38.51 9.83
CA ASN A 453 8.18 39.43 10.34
C ASN A 453 8.14 39.42 11.88
N TYR A 454 8.26 38.25 12.50
CA TYR A 454 8.35 38.14 13.95
C TYR A 454 9.59 38.88 14.50
N MET A 455 10.78 38.62 13.94
CA MET A 455 12.02 39.24 14.39
C MET A 455 12.00 40.76 14.28
N ARG A 456 11.35 41.32 13.25
CA ARG A 456 11.18 42.78 13.09
C ARG A 456 10.28 43.40 14.14
N ASN A 457 9.37 42.64 14.72
CA ASN A 457 8.37 43.14 15.66
C ASN A 457 8.55 42.59 17.10
N ARG A 458 9.62 41.83 17.36
CA ARG A 458 9.84 41.11 18.61
C ARG A 458 9.75 41.96 19.86
N GLU A 459 10.15 43.25 19.80
CA GLU A 459 10.13 44.16 20.95
C GLU A 459 8.70 44.54 21.39
N ARG A 460 7.71 44.33 20.49
CA ARG A 460 6.30 44.62 20.75
C ARG A 460 5.52 43.38 21.16
N LEU A 461 6.15 42.22 21.08
CA LEU A 461 5.53 40.93 21.33
C LEU A 461 6.02 40.39 22.68
N LYS A 462 5.16 39.73 23.43
CA LYS A 462 5.50 39.11 24.68
C LYS A 462 6.09 37.71 24.47
N ALA A 463 7.29 37.46 24.95
CA ALA A 463 7.88 36.14 24.89
C ALA A 463 7.04 35.11 25.65
N GLY A 464 6.87 33.92 25.08
CA GLY A 464 6.10 32.84 25.66
C GLY A 464 4.58 32.91 25.45
N GLU A 465 4.03 34.02 24.92
CA GLU A 465 2.60 34.15 24.61
C GLU A 465 2.34 33.84 23.14
N TRP A 466 1.18 33.21 22.86
CA TRP A 466 0.70 32.97 21.50
C TRP A 466 0.15 34.27 20.92
N THR A 467 0.64 34.70 19.75
CA THR A 467 0.22 35.89 19.03
C THR A 467 -0.23 35.50 17.62
N ARG A 468 -1.35 36.01 17.15
CA ARG A 468 -1.83 35.75 15.80
C ARG A 468 -0.88 36.37 14.77
N TYR A 469 -0.59 35.67 13.68
CA TYR A 469 0.34 36.18 12.67
C TYR A 469 -0.14 37.48 12.03
N ALA A 470 -1.45 37.67 11.88
CA ALA A 470 -2.04 38.94 11.43
C ALA A 470 -1.63 40.11 12.35
N ASP A 471 -1.66 39.93 13.67
CA ASP A 471 -1.31 40.97 14.62
C ASP A 471 0.18 41.35 14.54
N ILE A 472 1.02 40.34 14.27
CA ILE A 472 2.47 40.54 14.04
C ILE A 472 2.70 41.38 12.78
N MET A 473 1.95 41.12 11.71
CA MET A 473 2.06 41.88 10.46
C MET A 473 1.55 43.30 10.62
N CYS A 474 0.46 43.49 11.36
CA CYS A 474 -0.17 44.82 11.58
C CYS A 474 0.67 45.73 12.49
N ALA A 475 1.49 45.18 13.35
CA ALA A 475 2.42 45.96 14.15
C ALA A 475 3.44 46.76 13.30
N ARG A 476 3.41 46.58 12.00
CA ARG A 476 4.34 47.17 11.01
C ARG A 476 4.04 48.61 10.63
N GLU A 477 2.81 49.10 10.81
CA GLU A 477 2.47 50.49 10.42
C GLU A 477 2.85 51.47 11.52
N PRO A 478 3.76 52.45 11.27
CA PRO A 478 3.97 53.56 12.20
C PRO A 478 2.68 54.39 12.22
N ARG A 479 2.14 54.58 13.42
CA ARG A 479 1.08 55.57 13.65
C ARG A 479 1.60 56.95 13.26
N GLY A 480 1.50 57.34 12.02
CA GLY A 480 1.96 58.65 11.61
C GLY A 480 2.17 58.79 10.10
N SER A 481 1.11 58.83 9.32
CA SER A 481 0.87 59.59 8.12
C SER A 481 -0.19 58.88 7.28
N CYS A 482 -1.31 59.57 7.11
CA CYS A 482 -2.54 59.18 6.38
C CYS A 482 -3.49 58.29 7.19
N GLU A 483 -4.28 58.94 8.07
CA GLU A 483 -5.59 58.42 8.44
C GLU A 483 -6.41 58.35 7.16
N PRO A 484 -6.83 57.18 6.68
CA PRO A 484 -7.94 57.11 5.77
C PRO A 484 -9.18 57.44 6.61
N GLU A 485 -9.87 58.47 6.27
CA GLU A 485 -11.15 58.86 6.88
C GLU A 485 -12.05 57.61 6.98
N GLY A 486 -12.26 57.10 8.19
CA GLY A 486 -13.38 56.23 8.54
C GLY A 486 -13.26 54.72 8.30
N GLY A 487 -12.07 54.14 8.04
CA GLY A 487 -11.89 52.70 7.91
C GLY A 487 -11.12 52.13 9.10
N GLU A 488 -11.69 51.15 9.79
CA GLU A 488 -10.90 50.27 10.71
C GLU A 488 -9.72 49.66 9.96
N PRO A 489 -8.55 49.57 10.55
CA PRO A 489 -7.39 48.96 9.89
C PRO A 489 -7.75 47.56 9.39
N GLU A 490 -7.43 47.24 8.13
CA GLU A 490 -7.70 45.96 7.44
C GLU A 490 -7.28 44.72 8.24
N CYS A 491 -6.47 44.93 9.26
CA CYS A 491 -5.95 43.94 10.17
C CYS A 491 -6.97 43.39 11.20
N SER A 492 -8.08 44.06 11.43
CA SER A 492 -9.09 43.64 12.43
C SER A 492 -10.11 42.63 11.94
N LYS A 493 -10.05 42.21 10.65
CA LYS A 493 -11.04 41.35 10.01
C LYS A 493 -10.65 39.89 9.87
N CYS A 494 -10.14 39.26 10.95
CA CYS A 494 -10.05 37.82 10.99
C CYS A 494 -11.39 37.22 11.46
N GLU A 495 -12.27 36.96 10.54
CA GLU A 495 -13.62 36.43 10.77
C GLU A 495 -13.64 34.89 10.61
N CYS A 496 -14.66 34.27 11.18
CA CYS A 496 -14.85 32.80 11.14
C CYS A 496 -15.02 32.25 9.71
N ASN A 497 -15.58 33.06 8.81
CA ASN A 497 -15.87 32.72 7.43
C ASN A 497 -14.76 33.16 6.46
N ILE A 498 -13.53 33.37 6.95
CA ILE A 498 -12.43 33.89 6.14
C ILE A 498 -12.18 33.03 4.89
N LEU A 499 -12.32 31.72 5.00
CA LEU A 499 -12.15 30.78 3.89
C LEU A 499 -13.39 30.63 2.99
N ASP A 500 -14.51 31.31 3.25
CA ASP A 500 -15.64 31.34 2.34
C ASP A 500 -15.33 32.16 1.09
N MET A 501 -14.42 33.10 1.20
CA MET A 501 -13.99 33.95 0.09
C MET A 501 -12.95 33.24 -0.78
N ALA A 502 -13.20 33.17 -2.09
CA ALA A 502 -12.33 32.50 -3.05
C ALA A 502 -10.89 33.05 -3.06
N ASN A 503 -10.71 34.36 -2.83
CA ASN A 503 -9.40 34.99 -2.75
C ASN A 503 -8.62 34.51 -1.52
N GLU A 504 -9.27 34.37 -0.36
CA GLU A 504 -8.61 33.90 0.87
C GLU A 504 -8.31 32.39 0.83
N GLN A 505 -9.14 31.60 0.16
CA GLN A 505 -8.83 30.20 -0.14
C GLN A 505 -7.59 30.08 -1.02
N ARG A 506 -7.48 30.93 -2.05
CA ARG A 506 -6.30 31.01 -2.90
C ARG A 506 -5.07 31.47 -2.11
N ASN A 507 -5.23 32.50 -1.27
CA ASN A 507 -4.15 32.99 -0.39
C ASN A 507 -3.68 31.87 0.56
N PHE A 508 -4.60 31.12 1.16
CA PHE A 508 -4.25 29.96 2.00
C PHE A 508 -3.35 28.96 1.27
N LEU A 509 -3.73 28.56 0.06
CA LEU A 509 -2.93 27.60 -0.72
C LEU A 509 -1.60 28.21 -1.21
N GLN A 510 -1.60 29.47 -1.64
CA GLN A 510 -0.37 30.14 -2.14
C GLN A 510 0.66 30.41 -1.05
N HIS A 511 0.23 30.62 0.18
CA HIS A 511 1.08 30.82 1.34
C HIS A 511 1.31 29.54 2.14
N ALA A 512 1.35 28.40 1.47
CA ALA A 512 1.67 27.09 2.09
C ALA A 512 0.79 26.75 3.31
N GLY A 513 -0.47 27.15 3.33
CA GLY A 513 -1.37 26.99 4.47
C GLY A 513 -1.08 27.94 5.64
N LEU A 514 -0.08 28.81 5.53
CA LEU A 514 0.36 29.71 6.60
C LEU A 514 -0.38 31.06 6.54
N HIS A 515 -1.70 30.99 6.42
CA HIS A 515 -2.57 32.16 6.29
C HIS A 515 -2.53 33.01 7.56
N ARG A 516 -2.39 34.34 7.40
CA ARG A 516 -2.18 35.31 8.50
C ARG A 516 -3.22 35.25 9.63
N CYS A 517 -4.48 35.01 9.28
CA CYS A 517 -5.58 34.93 10.25
C CYS A 517 -5.70 33.55 10.93
N LEU A 518 -5.05 32.51 10.42
CA LEU A 518 -5.19 31.14 10.88
C LEU A 518 -4.01 30.67 11.71
N VAL A 519 -2.85 31.31 11.57
CA VAL A 519 -1.61 30.88 12.23
C VAL A 519 -1.34 31.71 13.47
N MET A 520 -1.06 31.03 14.57
CA MET A 520 -0.51 31.56 15.82
C MET A 520 0.97 31.32 15.86
N VAL A 521 1.72 32.28 16.39
CA VAL A 521 3.17 32.24 16.55
C VAL A 521 3.52 32.47 18.03
N LYS A 522 4.46 31.70 18.57
CA LYS A 522 5.02 31.88 19.90
C LYS A 522 6.54 31.69 19.80
N VAL A 523 7.32 32.49 20.57
CA VAL A 523 8.73 32.20 20.75
C VAL A 523 8.99 31.83 22.21
N GLN A 524 9.60 30.67 22.39
CA GLN A 524 9.93 30.12 23.69
C GLN A 524 11.31 29.45 23.62
N ASP A 525 12.16 29.70 24.60
CA ASP A 525 13.52 29.12 24.71
C ASP A 525 14.40 29.32 23.47
N GLY A 526 14.17 30.41 22.74
CA GLY A 526 14.90 30.75 21.52
C GLY A 526 14.36 30.10 20.22
N ASP A 527 13.42 29.19 20.32
CA ASP A 527 12.75 28.57 19.18
C ASP A 527 11.39 29.23 18.90
N MET A 528 11.02 29.31 17.62
CA MET A 528 9.73 29.79 17.18
C MET A 528 8.79 28.59 16.98
N TRP A 529 7.57 28.71 17.49
CA TRP A 529 6.51 27.69 17.43
C TRP A 529 5.32 28.20 16.66
N LEU A 530 4.70 27.33 15.87
CA LEU A 530 3.53 27.64 15.07
C LEU A 530 2.41 26.64 15.34
N LYS A 531 1.16 27.13 15.34
CA LYS A 531 -0.05 26.31 15.35
C LYS A 531 -1.20 27.00 14.62
N TYR A 532 -2.25 26.24 14.27
CA TYR A 532 -3.50 26.84 13.82
C TYR A 532 -4.36 27.30 15.00
N ASP A 533 -5.04 28.44 14.81
CA ASP A 533 -6.06 28.95 15.72
C ASP A 533 -7.45 28.36 15.37
N PHE A 534 -7.65 27.09 15.66
CA PHE A 534 -8.95 26.45 15.47
C PHE A 534 -9.96 26.77 16.58
N GLU A 535 -9.54 27.47 17.64
CA GLU A 535 -10.45 27.93 18.70
C GLU A 535 -11.23 29.17 18.28
N LEU A 536 -10.75 29.90 17.26
CA LEU A 536 -11.44 31.07 16.70
C LEU A 536 -12.88 30.74 16.26
N CYS A 537 -13.06 29.56 15.62
CA CYS A 537 -14.36 29.06 15.19
C CYS A 537 -14.41 27.53 15.14
N LYS A 538 -15.53 26.96 15.55
CA LYS A 538 -15.75 25.50 15.52
C LYS A 538 -15.71 24.90 14.09
N GLU A 539 -16.08 25.68 13.09
CA GLU A 539 -16.20 25.20 11.68
C GLU A 539 -14.90 25.38 10.90
N LEU A 540 -14.00 26.26 11.37
CA LEU A 540 -12.78 26.63 10.66
C LEU A 540 -11.89 25.44 10.30
N ARG A 541 -11.77 24.46 11.19
CA ARG A 541 -10.99 23.23 10.91
C ARG A 541 -11.54 22.47 9.71
N ARG A 542 -12.86 22.35 9.59
CA ARG A 542 -13.52 21.69 8.44
C ARG A 542 -13.23 22.47 7.15
N ASP A 543 -13.33 23.78 7.18
CA ASP A 543 -13.14 24.64 6.01
C ASP A 543 -11.68 24.59 5.53
N VAL A 544 -10.70 24.58 6.45
CA VAL A 544 -9.28 24.37 6.15
C VAL A 544 -9.06 23.02 5.46
N TYR A 545 -9.70 21.94 5.96
CA TYR A 545 -9.59 20.62 5.37
C TYR A 545 -10.19 20.55 3.96
N GLU A 546 -11.35 21.19 3.75
CA GLU A 546 -12.01 21.22 2.45
C GLU A 546 -11.19 22.01 1.41
N VAL A 547 -10.61 23.15 1.81
CA VAL A 547 -9.74 23.94 0.92
C VAL A 547 -8.47 23.18 0.57
N ALA A 548 -7.85 22.50 1.52
CA ALA A 548 -6.65 21.71 1.27
C ALA A 548 -6.86 20.59 0.24
N CYS A 549 -8.07 20.03 0.16
CA CYS A 549 -8.42 18.94 -0.77
C CYS A 549 -8.68 19.40 -2.21
N ARG A 550 -8.63 20.70 -2.52
CA ARG A 550 -8.93 21.19 -3.86
C ARG A 550 -7.96 20.66 -4.90
N GLY A 551 -8.51 20.21 -6.01
CA GLY A 551 -7.74 19.61 -7.09
C GLY A 551 -7.45 18.10 -6.95
N LEU A 552 -7.82 17.47 -5.83
CA LEU A 552 -7.66 16.02 -5.65
C LEU A 552 -8.86 15.23 -6.18
N VAL A 553 -8.58 14.02 -6.66
CA VAL A 553 -9.59 13.08 -7.16
C VAL A 553 -10.17 12.27 -6.01
N ARG A 554 -11.50 12.12 -5.95
CA ARG A 554 -12.16 11.26 -4.96
C ARG A 554 -12.25 9.82 -5.47
N ALA A 555 -12.00 8.87 -4.60
CA ALA A 555 -12.23 7.45 -4.87
C ALA A 555 -13.74 7.20 -5.08
N THR A 556 -14.15 6.74 -6.25
CA THR A 556 -15.55 6.52 -6.63
C THR A 556 -15.92 5.04 -6.72
#